data_16488a09d6ced38d868a0d799328ac9b
#
_entry.id   16488a09d6ced38d868a0d799328ac9b
#
_cell.length_a   1.000
_cell.length_b   1.000
_cell.length_c   1.000
_cell.angle_alpha   90.00
_cell.angle_beta   90.00
_cell.angle_gamma   90.00
#
_symmetry.space_group_name_H-M   'P 1'
#
loop_
_entity.id
_entity.type
_entity.pdbx_description
1 polymer ?
#
loop_
_entity_poly.entity_id
_entity_poly.type
_entity_poly.pdbx_seq_one_letter_code
_entity_poly.pdbx_strand_id
1 'polypeptide(L)'
;MAKLDLTQYGITGSTVIAHNPSYEFLFEEETKAGLTGFDKGQNTELNAVNVMTGIYTGRSPKDKYIVKDAQSQDKVWWTSEEYKNDNHPMSEEVWKTVKEIAIKELCNKDLYVVDAFCGANEATRLRVRFIVEVAWQAHFVKNMFIQPTAEELESFEPNFVIYNASKAKVENYKELGLNSETCVAFNTTSREQCIINTWYGGEMKKGMFSMMNYYLPLQGIASMHCSANTDMEGKNTAIFFGLSGTGKTTLSTDPKRLLIGDDEHGWDDEGVFNFEGGCYAKVINLSKENEPDIYGAIKRDALLENVTVAEDGKIDFADKSVTENTRVSYPINHIEKIAQKVNGKSAGPEAKNVIFLSADAFGVLPPVSILTPEQTKYYFLSGFTAKLAGTERGITEPTPTFSACFGQAFLELHPTKYAEELVKKMEKSGAKAYLVNTGWNGTGKRISIPDTRGIIDAILDGAILKAETKKIPYFDFEVPTSLPNVNPAILDPRDTYADAAEWNKKAEDLAARFIKNFKKYEGNEAGKALVAAGPKL
;
A
#
# COMPACT_ATOMS: atom_id res chain seq x y z
N MET A 1 -8.13 -19.73 29.52
CA MET A 1 -7.54 -20.09 28.22
C MET A 1 -6.32 -20.97 28.46
N ALA A 2 -6.12 -22.03 27.68
CA ALA A 2 -4.89 -22.80 27.73
C ALA A 2 -3.72 -21.88 27.36
N LYS A 3 -2.57 -22.04 28.04
CA LYS A 3 -1.36 -21.26 27.73
C LYS A 3 -0.93 -21.60 26.31
N LEU A 4 -0.71 -20.59 25.45
CA LEU A 4 -0.24 -20.80 24.08
C LEU A 4 1.12 -21.50 24.11
N ASP A 5 1.24 -22.59 23.35
CA ASP A 5 2.47 -23.36 23.21
C ASP A 5 3.20 -22.98 21.93
N LEU A 6 4.42 -22.45 22.07
CA LEU A 6 5.28 -22.08 20.93
C LEU A 6 6.39 -23.10 20.64
N THR A 7 6.44 -24.21 21.38
CA THR A 7 7.48 -25.26 21.20
C THR A 7 7.42 -25.91 19.82
N GLN A 8 6.23 -25.98 19.23
CA GLN A 8 6.06 -26.44 17.84
C GLN A 8 6.82 -25.59 16.80
N TYR A 9 7.12 -24.33 17.13
CA TYR A 9 7.93 -23.44 16.30
C TYR A 9 9.42 -23.45 16.70
N GLY A 10 9.81 -24.27 17.67
CA GLY A 10 11.17 -24.28 18.22
C GLY A 10 11.46 -23.19 19.24
N ILE A 11 10.45 -22.43 19.67
CA ILE A 11 10.59 -21.34 20.64
C ILE A 11 10.32 -21.89 22.03
N THR A 12 11.32 -21.80 22.91
CA THR A 12 11.30 -22.35 24.27
C THR A 12 11.78 -21.35 25.31
N GLY A 13 11.52 -21.62 26.58
CA GLY A 13 12.07 -20.86 27.71
C GLY A 13 11.40 -19.50 27.96
N SER A 14 10.28 -19.19 27.31
CA SER A 14 9.52 -17.96 27.56
C SER A 14 8.81 -18.04 28.92
N THR A 15 9.01 -17.03 29.76
CA THR A 15 8.34 -16.93 31.07
C THR A 15 6.91 -16.45 30.91
N VAL A 16 6.71 -15.44 30.07
CA VAL A 16 5.41 -14.86 29.74
C VAL A 16 5.22 -14.86 28.24
N ILE A 17 4.05 -15.31 27.79
CA ILE A 17 3.56 -15.20 26.44
C ILE A 17 2.22 -14.47 26.51
N ALA A 18 2.23 -13.18 26.12
CA ALA A 18 1.00 -12.39 26.05
C ALA A 18 0.30 -12.68 24.70
N HIS A 19 -0.77 -13.47 24.75
CA HIS A 19 -1.54 -13.88 23.56
C HIS A 19 -2.73 -12.97 23.35
N ASN A 20 -2.80 -12.33 22.20
CA ASN A 20 -3.79 -11.32 21.81
C ASN A 20 -4.06 -10.29 22.94
N PRO A 21 -3.03 -9.59 23.42
CA PRO A 21 -3.17 -8.68 24.54
C PRO A 21 -4.13 -7.52 24.22
N SER A 22 -4.78 -7.00 25.25
CA SER A 22 -5.63 -5.81 25.13
C SER A 22 -4.81 -4.55 24.84
N TYR A 23 -5.45 -3.51 24.31
CA TYR A 23 -4.80 -2.21 24.15
C TYR A 23 -4.30 -1.63 25.46
N GLU A 24 -5.05 -1.82 26.56
CA GLU A 24 -4.63 -1.36 27.88
C GLU A 24 -3.35 -2.06 28.34
N PHE A 25 -3.30 -3.40 28.21
CA PHE A 25 -2.09 -4.16 28.54
C PHE A 25 -0.88 -3.70 27.70
N LEU A 26 -1.07 -3.51 26.40
CA LEU A 26 0.01 -3.04 25.51
C LEU A 26 0.47 -1.63 25.87
N PHE A 27 -0.46 -0.73 26.20
CA PHE A 27 -0.10 0.61 26.65
C PHE A 27 0.75 0.58 27.92
N GLU A 28 0.38 -0.24 28.91
CA GLU A 28 1.17 -0.42 30.13
C GLU A 28 2.56 -0.99 29.84
N GLU A 29 2.64 -2.01 28.97
CA GLU A 29 3.91 -2.64 28.61
C GLU A 29 4.85 -1.72 27.83
N GLU A 30 4.34 -0.95 26.86
CA GLU A 30 5.16 -0.08 26.01
C GLU A 30 5.55 1.26 26.66
N THR A 31 4.91 1.63 27.78
CA THR A 31 5.19 2.87 28.51
C THR A 31 5.71 2.66 29.93
N LYS A 32 5.88 1.42 30.37
CA LYS A 32 6.32 1.11 31.75
C LYS A 32 7.70 1.70 32.06
N ALA A 33 7.91 2.03 33.34
CA ALA A 33 9.18 2.54 33.80
C ALA A 33 10.32 1.51 33.58
N GLY A 34 11.51 2.01 33.29
CA GLY A 34 12.71 1.18 33.12
C GLY A 34 12.94 0.68 31.69
N LEU A 35 12.03 0.90 30.75
CA LEU A 35 12.29 0.64 29.33
C LEU A 35 13.35 1.60 28.79
N THR A 36 14.23 1.06 27.94
CA THR A 36 15.34 1.80 27.31
C THR A 36 15.37 1.57 25.81
N GLY A 37 16.05 2.46 25.10
CA GLY A 37 16.22 2.34 23.64
C GLY A 37 14.88 2.34 22.91
N PHE A 38 14.78 1.48 21.92
CA PHE A 38 13.61 1.40 21.02
C PHE A 38 12.44 0.57 21.58
N ASP A 39 12.59 -0.06 22.74
CA ASP A 39 11.47 -0.67 23.46
C ASP A 39 10.52 0.37 24.06
N LYS A 40 11.04 1.58 24.34
CA LYS A 40 10.33 2.63 25.07
C LYS A 40 9.34 3.37 24.17
N GLY A 41 8.08 3.37 24.56
CA GLY A 41 7.05 4.27 24.07
C GLY A 41 6.89 5.50 24.95
N GLN A 42 6.48 6.61 24.36
CA GLN A 42 6.19 7.86 25.07
C GLN A 42 4.74 8.26 24.83
N ASN A 43 3.96 8.43 25.89
CA ASN A 43 2.62 8.96 25.77
C ASN A 43 2.66 10.44 25.35
N THR A 44 1.71 10.85 24.52
CA THR A 44 1.64 12.20 23.96
C THR A 44 0.45 12.99 24.46
N GLU A 45 0.42 14.29 24.16
CA GLU A 45 -0.71 15.19 24.47
C GLU A 45 -2.04 14.75 23.85
N LEU A 46 -2.01 13.91 22.79
CA LEU A 46 -3.19 13.32 22.15
C LEU A 46 -3.54 11.92 22.69
N ASN A 47 -2.88 11.47 23.77
CA ASN A 47 -3.02 10.13 24.35
C ASN A 47 -2.64 8.97 23.43
N ALA A 48 -2.04 9.22 22.29
CA ALA A 48 -1.39 8.22 21.45
C ALA A 48 0.06 8.02 21.91
N VAL A 49 0.55 6.79 21.85
CA VAL A 49 1.96 6.50 22.15
C VAL A 49 2.80 6.75 20.92
N ASN A 50 3.97 7.38 21.10
CA ASN A 50 5.00 7.51 20.08
C ASN A 50 6.17 6.57 20.38
N VAL A 51 6.67 5.90 19.34
CA VAL A 51 7.82 5.01 19.40
C VAL A 51 8.85 5.37 18.33
N MET A 52 10.10 4.95 18.57
CA MET A 52 11.19 5.12 17.62
C MET A 52 11.55 3.77 17.02
N THR A 53 11.71 3.70 15.70
CA THR A 53 11.98 2.44 14.98
C THR A 53 13.45 2.19 14.68
N GLY A 54 14.35 2.96 15.28
CA GLY A 54 15.80 2.82 15.13
C GLY A 54 16.33 3.35 13.79
N ILE A 55 17.34 2.69 13.27
CA ILE A 55 17.98 3.10 12.00
C ILE A 55 17.08 2.93 10.78
N TYR A 56 16.09 2.05 10.87
CA TYR A 56 15.12 1.82 9.80
C TYR A 56 13.82 2.57 10.11
N THR A 57 13.63 3.69 9.44
CA THR A 57 12.39 4.49 9.51
C THR A 57 11.44 4.20 8.34
N GLY A 58 11.73 3.16 7.58
CA GLY A 58 10.98 2.64 6.46
C GLY A 58 11.40 1.19 6.15
N ARG A 59 10.79 0.59 5.15
CA ARG A 59 11.15 -0.75 4.69
C ARG A 59 12.57 -0.78 4.12
N SER A 60 13.16 -1.97 4.12
CA SER A 60 14.47 -2.25 3.52
C SER A 60 14.35 -3.18 2.31
N PRO A 61 14.02 -2.65 1.11
CA PRO A 61 13.82 -3.46 -0.09
C PRO A 61 15.05 -4.26 -0.52
N LYS A 62 16.24 -3.75 -0.25
CA LYS A 62 17.51 -4.43 -0.57
C LYS A 62 17.75 -5.68 0.28
N ASP A 63 17.08 -5.79 1.42
CA ASP A 63 17.20 -6.90 2.37
C ASP A 63 15.98 -7.83 2.33
N LYS A 64 15.12 -7.68 1.31
CA LYS A 64 13.97 -8.56 1.04
C LYS A 64 14.40 -9.77 0.23
N TYR A 65 14.00 -10.96 0.68
CA TYR A 65 14.29 -12.23 0.03
C TYR A 65 13.05 -13.12 -0.03
N ILE A 66 12.97 -13.94 -1.08
CA ILE A 66 11.96 -14.98 -1.23
C ILE A 66 12.67 -16.30 -1.47
N VAL A 67 12.27 -17.33 -0.74
CA VAL A 67 12.83 -18.68 -0.93
C VAL A 67 12.51 -19.18 -2.34
N LYS A 68 13.55 -19.55 -3.05
CA LYS A 68 13.46 -20.15 -4.39
C LYS A 68 13.50 -21.67 -4.29
N ASP A 69 12.34 -22.28 -4.29
CA ASP A 69 12.16 -23.73 -4.23
C ASP A 69 11.38 -24.24 -5.46
N ALA A 70 11.07 -25.52 -5.47
CA ALA A 70 10.36 -26.17 -6.58
C ALA A 70 8.95 -25.57 -6.85
N GLN A 71 8.31 -24.96 -5.84
CA GLN A 71 6.98 -24.38 -6.00
C GLN A 71 7.01 -22.91 -6.41
N SER A 72 8.00 -22.15 -5.95
CA SER A 72 8.09 -20.71 -6.19
C SER A 72 8.90 -20.32 -7.43
N GLN A 73 9.85 -21.18 -7.85
CA GLN A 73 10.84 -20.85 -8.89
C GLN A 73 10.24 -20.39 -10.21
N ASP A 74 9.11 -20.96 -10.63
CA ASP A 74 8.44 -20.66 -11.90
C ASP A 74 7.28 -19.67 -11.76
N LYS A 75 6.99 -19.21 -10.55
CA LYS A 75 5.87 -18.30 -10.26
C LYS A 75 6.33 -16.88 -9.93
N VAL A 76 7.39 -16.74 -9.13
CA VAL A 76 7.87 -15.45 -8.67
C VAL A 76 8.55 -14.69 -9.81
N TRP A 77 8.24 -13.39 -9.88
CA TRP A 77 8.91 -12.47 -10.77
C TRP A 77 10.27 -12.06 -10.17
N TRP A 78 11.26 -12.88 -10.40
CA TRP A 78 12.60 -12.70 -9.83
C TRP A 78 13.31 -11.47 -10.39
N THR A 79 14.09 -10.80 -9.55
CA THR A 79 15.03 -9.77 -10.01
C THR A 79 16.04 -10.34 -10.99
N SER A 80 16.37 -9.58 -12.02
CA SER A 80 17.37 -9.94 -13.04
C SER A 80 18.18 -8.71 -13.46
N GLU A 81 19.25 -8.92 -14.21
CA GLU A 81 20.02 -7.80 -14.77
C GLU A 81 19.20 -6.93 -15.74
N GLU A 82 18.28 -7.56 -16.46
CA GLU A 82 17.41 -6.89 -17.42
C GLU A 82 16.27 -6.13 -16.73
N TYR A 83 15.67 -6.73 -15.67
CA TYR A 83 14.51 -6.19 -14.95
C TYR A 83 14.74 -6.24 -13.45
N LYS A 84 15.30 -5.18 -12.89
CA LYS A 84 15.55 -5.09 -11.46
C LYS A 84 14.25 -4.86 -10.69
N ASN A 85 14.04 -5.69 -9.65
CA ASN A 85 12.98 -5.55 -8.68
C ASN A 85 13.48 -6.01 -7.29
N ASP A 86 12.61 -6.03 -6.29
CA ASP A 86 12.97 -6.37 -4.91
C ASP A 86 12.80 -7.86 -4.58
N ASN A 87 12.49 -8.71 -5.55
CA ASN A 87 12.31 -10.15 -5.32
C ASN A 87 13.64 -10.89 -5.46
N HIS A 88 14.48 -10.78 -4.43
CA HIS A 88 15.79 -11.44 -4.41
C HIS A 88 15.62 -12.92 -4.02
N PRO A 89 16.20 -13.86 -4.78
CA PRO A 89 16.10 -15.28 -4.45
C PRO A 89 16.94 -15.62 -3.22
N MET A 90 16.44 -16.55 -2.41
CA MET A 90 17.12 -17.16 -1.27
C MET A 90 17.04 -18.67 -1.39
N SER A 91 18.14 -19.39 -1.16
CA SER A 91 18.12 -20.87 -1.12
C SER A 91 17.38 -21.38 0.13
N GLU A 92 16.88 -22.60 0.07
CA GLU A 92 16.25 -23.25 1.23
C GLU A 92 17.25 -23.44 2.40
N GLU A 93 18.53 -23.63 2.10
CA GLU A 93 19.59 -23.75 3.10
C GLU A 93 19.82 -22.42 3.84
N VAL A 94 19.92 -21.31 3.11
CA VAL A 94 20.05 -19.98 3.72
C VAL A 94 18.81 -19.62 4.51
N TRP A 95 17.62 -19.92 4.00
CA TRP A 95 16.37 -19.75 4.73
C TRP A 95 16.39 -20.47 6.08
N LYS A 96 16.81 -21.73 6.12
CA LYS A 96 16.91 -22.51 7.35
C LYS A 96 17.81 -21.81 8.38
N THR A 97 18.98 -21.32 7.94
CA THR A 97 19.90 -20.59 8.81
C THR A 97 19.30 -19.29 9.35
N VAL A 98 18.66 -18.49 8.49
CA VAL A 98 17.99 -17.24 8.88
C VAL A 98 16.87 -17.51 9.87
N LYS A 99 16.05 -18.52 9.63
CA LYS A 99 14.98 -18.94 10.54
C LYS A 99 15.52 -19.38 11.90
N GLU A 100 16.61 -20.15 11.94
CA GLU A 100 17.26 -20.56 13.19
C GLU A 100 17.76 -19.35 14.00
N ILE A 101 18.30 -18.32 13.35
CA ILE A 101 18.71 -17.07 14.01
C ILE A 101 17.49 -16.38 14.63
N ALA A 102 16.40 -16.26 13.89
CA ALA A 102 15.17 -15.63 14.40
C ALA A 102 14.58 -16.40 15.60
N ILE A 103 14.49 -17.72 15.50
CA ILE A 103 13.96 -18.58 16.57
C ILE A 103 14.84 -18.49 17.82
N LYS A 104 16.15 -18.54 17.65
CA LYS A 104 17.09 -18.42 18.78
C LYS A 104 16.93 -17.08 19.51
N GLU A 105 16.74 -15.99 18.78
CA GLU A 105 16.47 -14.67 19.38
C GLU A 105 15.19 -14.67 20.22
N LEU A 106 14.14 -15.34 19.75
CA LEU A 106 12.84 -15.37 20.41
C LEU A 106 12.73 -16.34 21.58
N CYS A 107 13.77 -17.17 21.82
CA CYS A 107 13.82 -18.05 23.00
C CYS A 107 14.23 -17.29 24.27
N ASN A 108 13.81 -17.84 25.44
CA ASN A 108 14.21 -17.39 26.78
C ASN A 108 13.90 -15.91 27.08
N LYS A 109 12.80 -15.40 26.56
CA LYS A 109 12.32 -14.04 26.82
C LYS A 109 10.80 -13.98 26.82
N ASP A 110 10.27 -12.89 27.33
CA ASP A 110 8.84 -12.59 27.24
C ASP A 110 8.47 -12.24 25.81
N LEU A 111 7.35 -12.75 25.34
CA LEU A 111 6.89 -12.59 23.98
C LEU A 111 5.44 -12.08 23.94
N TYR A 112 5.15 -11.39 22.86
CA TYR A 112 3.80 -10.97 22.50
C TYR A 112 3.40 -11.72 21.22
N VAL A 113 2.26 -12.40 21.26
CA VAL A 113 1.73 -13.13 20.11
C VAL A 113 0.38 -12.56 19.75
N VAL A 114 0.23 -12.12 18.51
CA VAL A 114 -1.04 -11.64 17.98
C VAL A 114 -1.48 -12.58 16.87
N ASP A 115 -2.64 -13.19 17.05
CA ASP A 115 -3.35 -13.93 16.01
C ASP A 115 -4.36 -13.00 15.38
N ALA A 116 -4.27 -12.79 14.06
CA ALA A 116 -5.11 -11.85 13.33
C ALA A 116 -5.35 -12.30 11.90
N PHE A 117 -6.30 -11.66 11.23
CA PHE A 117 -6.60 -11.94 9.83
C PHE A 117 -6.00 -10.86 8.91
N CYS A 118 -5.50 -11.30 7.77
CA CYS A 118 -5.21 -10.45 6.63
C CYS A 118 -6.26 -10.74 5.54
N GLY A 119 -7.20 -9.82 5.36
CA GLY A 119 -8.35 -9.96 4.46
C GLY A 119 -9.70 -10.05 5.17
N ALA A 120 -10.65 -9.21 4.77
CA ALA A 120 -11.98 -9.14 5.36
C ALA A 120 -12.89 -10.29 4.91
N ASN A 121 -12.60 -10.97 3.79
CA ASN A 121 -13.38 -12.10 3.30
C ASN A 121 -12.85 -13.42 3.85
N GLU A 122 -13.71 -14.18 4.52
CA GLU A 122 -13.35 -15.40 5.22
C GLU A 122 -12.72 -16.47 4.32
N ALA A 123 -13.25 -16.65 3.12
CA ALA A 123 -12.80 -17.69 2.18
C ALA A 123 -11.35 -17.47 1.69
N THR A 124 -10.82 -16.25 1.72
CA THR A 124 -9.55 -15.88 1.08
C THR A 124 -8.54 -15.28 2.04
N ARG A 125 -8.94 -15.03 3.29
CA ARG A 125 -8.08 -14.40 4.30
C ARG A 125 -6.93 -15.32 4.73
N LEU A 126 -5.78 -14.73 5.03
CA LEU A 126 -4.72 -15.40 5.77
C LEU A 126 -5.01 -15.32 7.27
N ARG A 127 -4.79 -16.41 7.97
CA ARG A 127 -4.79 -16.49 9.43
C ARG A 127 -3.35 -16.41 9.89
N VAL A 128 -2.95 -15.25 10.36
CA VAL A 128 -1.54 -14.92 10.62
C VAL A 128 -1.25 -14.94 12.11
N ARG A 129 -0.21 -15.65 12.50
CA ARG A 129 0.37 -15.59 13.85
C ARG A 129 1.61 -14.74 13.83
N PHE A 130 1.56 -13.62 14.52
CA PHE A 130 2.69 -12.71 14.69
C PHE A 130 3.37 -13.01 16.03
N ILE A 131 4.64 -13.39 15.99
CA ILE A 131 5.46 -13.63 17.19
C ILE A 131 6.48 -12.53 17.26
N VAL A 132 6.35 -11.65 18.25
CA VAL A 132 7.19 -10.45 18.40
C VAL A 132 7.75 -10.35 19.82
N GLU A 133 8.91 -9.72 19.94
CA GLU A 133 9.60 -9.51 21.23
C GLU A 133 9.45 -8.08 21.79
N VAL A 134 8.74 -7.21 21.06
CA VAL A 134 8.54 -5.79 21.41
C VAL A 134 7.06 -5.48 21.53
N ALA A 135 6.63 -4.91 22.66
CA ALA A 135 5.21 -4.65 22.93
C ALA A 135 4.54 -3.76 21.89
N TRP A 136 5.18 -2.65 21.50
CA TRP A 136 4.61 -1.74 20.54
C TRP A 136 4.52 -2.33 19.10
N GLN A 137 5.32 -3.35 18.77
CA GLN A 137 5.15 -4.07 17.51
C GLN A 137 3.87 -4.92 17.53
N ALA A 138 3.52 -5.50 18.67
CA ALA A 138 2.22 -6.15 18.84
C ALA A 138 1.06 -5.15 18.76
N HIS A 139 1.24 -3.94 19.31
CA HIS A 139 0.29 -2.83 19.18
C HIS A 139 0.10 -2.43 17.69
N PHE A 140 1.18 -2.26 16.96
CA PHE A 140 1.15 -1.99 15.51
C PHE A 140 0.34 -3.05 14.76
N VAL A 141 0.62 -4.33 15.00
CA VAL A 141 -0.12 -5.46 14.39
C VAL A 141 -1.60 -5.42 14.75
N LYS A 142 -1.90 -5.15 16.03
CA LYS A 142 -3.28 -5.04 16.51
C LYS A 142 -4.05 -3.92 15.80
N ASN A 143 -3.40 -2.81 15.49
CA ASN A 143 -3.99 -1.72 14.72
C ASN A 143 -4.20 -2.09 13.25
N MET A 144 -3.21 -2.78 12.65
CA MET A 144 -3.16 -2.93 11.19
C MET A 144 -3.87 -4.16 10.65
N PHE A 145 -4.09 -5.19 11.46
CA PHE A 145 -4.72 -6.42 11.01
C PHE A 145 -6.11 -6.60 11.63
N ILE A 146 -6.94 -7.39 10.96
CA ILE A 146 -8.32 -7.63 11.39
C ILE A 146 -8.29 -8.53 12.63
N GLN A 147 -8.86 -8.04 13.73
CA GLN A 147 -8.87 -8.77 14.99
C GLN A 147 -9.97 -9.83 14.97
N PRO A 148 -9.65 -11.11 15.31
CA PRO A 148 -10.64 -12.14 15.48
C PRO A 148 -11.58 -11.83 16.65
N THR A 149 -12.79 -12.32 16.57
CA THR A 149 -13.71 -12.38 17.72
C THR A 149 -13.18 -13.36 18.77
N ALA A 150 -13.72 -13.31 19.99
CA ALA A 150 -13.35 -14.26 21.04
C ALA A 150 -13.61 -15.72 20.61
N GLU A 151 -14.72 -15.98 19.92
CA GLU A 151 -15.08 -17.29 19.39
C GLU A 151 -14.10 -17.76 18.30
N GLU A 152 -13.73 -16.88 17.37
CA GLU A 152 -12.74 -17.18 16.34
C GLU A 152 -11.35 -17.48 16.92
N LEU A 153 -10.97 -16.82 18.04
CA LEU A 153 -9.71 -17.07 18.72
C LEU A 153 -9.66 -18.46 19.41
N GLU A 154 -10.79 -18.98 19.88
CA GLU A 154 -10.84 -20.30 20.51
C GLU A 154 -10.46 -21.42 19.54
N SER A 155 -10.78 -21.25 18.26
CA SER A 155 -10.49 -22.21 17.18
C SER A 155 -9.42 -21.72 16.20
N PHE A 156 -8.64 -20.72 16.57
CA PHE A 156 -7.68 -20.12 15.66
C PHE A 156 -6.51 -21.05 15.37
N GLU A 157 -6.38 -21.45 14.11
CA GLU A 157 -5.23 -22.16 13.58
C GLU A 157 -4.55 -21.30 12.51
N PRO A 158 -3.30 -20.85 12.73
CA PRO A 158 -2.61 -20.03 11.75
C PRO A 158 -2.28 -20.81 10.48
N ASN A 159 -2.39 -20.17 9.35
CA ASN A 159 -1.87 -20.67 8.08
C ASN A 159 -0.72 -19.82 7.53
N PHE A 160 -0.26 -18.85 8.31
CA PHE A 160 0.96 -18.09 8.08
C PHE A 160 1.55 -17.65 9.41
N VAL A 161 2.88 -17.72 9.55
CA VAL A 161 3.58 -17.38 10.79
C VAL A 161 4.68 -16.37 10.52
N ILE A 162 4.73 -15.32 11.32
CA ILE A 162 5.78 -14.29 11.28
C ILE A 162 6.64 -14.37 12.54
N TYR A 163 7.95 -14.55 12.34
CA TYR A 163 8.98 -14.48 13.38
C TYR A 163 9.66 -13.11 13.29
N ASN A 164 9.31 -12.18 14.17
CA ASN A 164 9.90 -10.85 14.20
C ASN A 164 10.97 -10.74 15.29
N ALA A 165 12.22 -10.93 14.87
CA ALA A 165 13.40 -10.92 15.71
C ALA A 165 14.20 -9.62 15.51
N SER A 166 13.61 -8.48 15.83
CA SER A 166 14.16 -7.14 15.57
C SER A 166 15.53 -6.90 16.23
N LYS A 167 15.79 -7.56 17.35
CA LYS A 167 17.05 -7.41 18.13
C LYS A 167 18.18 -8.31 17.65
N ALA A 168 17.87 -9.30 16.80
CA ALA A 168 18.87 -10.18 16.19
C ALA A 168 19.59 -9.52 15.00
N LYS A 169 20.71 -10.10 14.62
CA LYS A 169 21.49 -9.75 13.42
C LYS A 169 21.94 -10.99 12.70
N VAL A 170 22.05 -10.91 11.38
CA VAL A 170 22.72 -11.95 10.57
C VAL A 170 24.20 -11.57 10.47
N GLU A 171 24.99 -11.94 11.47
CA GLU A 171 26.41 -11.52 11.54
C GLU A 171 27.25 -12.07 10.37
N ASN A 172 26.96 -13.30 9.93
CA ASN A 172 27.62 -13.96 8.82
C ASN A 172 26.92 -13.72 7.46
N TYR A 173 26.27 -12.59 7.28
CA TYR A 173 25.47 -12.27 6.09
C TYR A 173 26.26 -12.40 4.78
N LYS A 174 27.56 -12.05 4.76
CA LYS A 174 28.41 -12.15 3.57
C LYS A 174 28.61 -13.60 3.11
N GLU A 175 28.81 -14.51 4.06
CA GLU A 175 28.95 -15.94 3.80
C GLU A 175 27.66 -16.54 3.25
N LEU A 176 26.51 -16.01 3.68
CA LEU A 176 25.19 -16.42 3.23
C LEU A 176 24.76 -15.74 1.91
N GLY A 177 25.57 -14.83 1.37
CA GLY A 177 25.24 -14.09 0.15
C GLY A 177 24.17 -13.03 0.33
N LEU A 178 23.95 -12.54 1.56
CA LEU A 178 22.98 -11.51 1.87
C LEU A 178 23.59 -10.10 1.76
N ASN A 179 22.73 -9.10 1.59
CA ASN A 179 23.14 -7.71 1.39
C ASN A 179 23.69 -7.05 2.67
N SER A 180 23.11 -7.38 3.82
CA SER A 180 23.49 -6.80 5.10
C SER A 180 23.13 -7.72 6.27
N GLU A 181 23.42 -7.26 7.51
CA GLU A 181 22.99 -7.93 8.75
C GLU A 181 21.45 -7.98 8.93
N THR A 182 20.72 -7.21 8.12
CA THR A 182 19.26 -7.14 8.11
C THR A 182 18.71 -8.13 7.10
N CYS A 183 17.63 -8.82 7.47
CA CYS A 183 17.00 -9.79 6.59
C CYS A 183 15.47 -9.78 6.78
N VAL A 184 14.75 -9.62 5.68
CA VAL A 184 13.29 -9.76 5.60
C VAL A 184 13.01 -10.85 4.58
N ALA A 185 12.82 -12.06 5.04
CA ALA A 185 12.73 -13.25 4.19
C ALA A 185 11.36 -13.91 4.26
N PHE A 186 10.89 -14.38 3.11
CA PHE A 186 9.60 -15.06 2.94
C PHE A 186 9.80 -16.46 2.39
N ASN A 187 9.11 -17.42 2.98
CA ASN A 187 8.94 -18.74 2.42
C ASN A 187 7.46 -18.95 2.06
N THR A 188 7.14 -18.83 0.78
CA THR A 188 5.77 -18.93 0.29
C THR A 188 5.22 -20.37 0.36
N THR A 189 6.08 -21.36 0.38
CA THR A 189 5.72 -22.78 0.46
C THR A 189 5.39 -23.22 1.89
N SER A 190 6.28 -22.89 2.85
CA SER A 190 6.01 -23.17 4.27
C SER A 190 5.11 -22.11 4.93
N ARG A 191 4.82 -21.01 4.25
CA ARG A 191 3.95 -19.91 4.72
C ARG A 191 4.52 -19.22 5.97
N GLU A 192 5.73 -18.73 5.85
CA GLU A 192 6.47 -18.11 6.94
C GLU A 192 7.20 -16.84 6.48
N GLN A 193 7.39 -15.91 7.42
CA GLN A 193 8.25 -14.74 7.26
C GLN A 193 9.20 -14.64 8.46
N CYS A 194 10.48 -14.33 8.19
CA CYS A 194 11.45 -13.96 9.20
C CYS A 194 11.87 -12.49 9.02
N ILE A 195 11.85 -11.71 10.10
CA ILE A 195 12.30 -10.33 10.12
C ILE A 195 13.43 -10.22 11.14
N ILE A 196 14.60 -9.77 10.70
CA ILE A 196 15.81 -9.65 11.53
C ILE A 196 16.41 -8.26 11.37
N ASN A 197 16.80 -7.66 12.50
CA ASN A 197 17.53 -6.39 12.59
C ASN A 197 16.79 -5.16 12.03
N THR A 198 15.48 -5.18 11.99
CA THR A 198 14.68 -3.98 11.74
C THR A 198 13.51 -3.92 12.70
N TRP A 199 13.25 -2.74 13.24
CA TRP A 199 12.16 -2.49 14.19
C TRP A 199 10.92 -1.94 13.49
N TYR A 200 11.05 -1.57 12.22
CA TYR A 200 9.98 -0.95 11.44
C TYR A 200 8.80 -1.91 11.25
N GLY A 201 7.66 -1.57 11.87
CA GLY A 201 6.43 -2.40 11.83
C GLY A 201 5.88 -2.63 10.43
N GLY A 202 6.13 -1.69 9.53
CA GLY A 202 5.72 -1.77 8.13
C GLY A 202 6.27 -2.97 7.36
N GLU A 203 7.32 -3.65 7.84
CA GLU A 203 7.80 -4.90 7.24
C GLU A 203 6.79 -6.04 7.43
N MET A 204 6.11 -6.11 8.57
CA MET A 204 5.02 -7.07 8.79
C MET A 204 3.80 -6.73 7.93
N LYS A 205 3.40 -5.45 7.91
CA LYS A 205 2.25 -4.97 7.13
C LYS A 205 2.43 -5.24 5.63
N LYS A 206 3.50 -4.71 5.06
CA LYS A 206 3.78 -4.85 3.62
C LYS A 206 4.23 -6.26 3.24
N GLY A 207 4.81 -6.99 4.19
CA GLY A 207 5.10 -8.40 4.02
C GLY A 207 3.85 -9.21 3.76
N MET A 208 2.80 -9.01 4.54
CA MET A 208 1.52 -9.69 4.32
C MET A 208 0.83 -9.22 3.04
N PHE A 209 0.94 -7.95 2.69
CA PHE A 209 0.47 -7.48 1.39
C PHE A 209 1.18 -8.19 0.23
N SER A 210 2.49 -8.34 0.29
CA SER A 210 3.27 -9.10 -0.70
C SER A 210 2.80 -10.57 -0.77
N MET A 211 2.48 -11.18 0.36
CA MET A 211 1.97 -12.55 0.39
C MET A 211 0.56 -12.66 -0.20
N MET A 212 -0.32 -11.71 0.06
CA MET A 212 -1.62 -11.64 -0.61
C MET A 212 -1.45 -11.46 -2.13
N ASN A 213 -0.48 -10.65 -2.56
CA ASN A 213 -0.11 -10.48 -3.96
C ASN A 213 0.47 -11.76 -4.60
N TYR A 214 0.98 -12.68 -3.81
CA TYR A 214 1.40 -14.00 -4.29
C TYR A 214 0.23 -14.98 -4.38
N TYR A 215 -0.51 -15.15 -3.27
CA TYR A 215 -1.53 -16.21 -3.18
C TYR A 215 -2.83 -15.89 -3.94
N LEU A 216 -3.33 -14.66 -3.89
CA LEU A 216 -4.64 -14.34 -4.42
C LEU A 216 -4.72 -14.36 -5.95
N PRO A 217 -3.79 -13.75 -6.71
CA PRO A 217 -3.86 -13.81 -8.17
C PRO A 217 -3.75 -15.22 -8.73
N LEU A 218 -3.04 -16.13 -8.05
CA LEU A 218 -2.96 -17.54 -8.40
C LEU A 218 -4.31 -18.27 -8.23
N GLN A 219 -5.24 -17.69 -7.47
CA GLN A 219 -6.61 -18.17 -7.26
C GLN A 219 -7.64 -17.40 -8.11
N GLY A 220 -7.20 -16.54 -9.02
CA GLY A 220 -8.09 -15.71 -9.84
C GLY A 220 -8.74 -14.54 -9.10
N ILE A 221 -8.11 -14.06 -8.03
CA ILE A 221 -8.57 -12.93 -7.21
C ILE A 221 -7.63 -11.74 -7.46
N ALA A 222 -8.20 -10.57 -7.75
CA ALA A 222 -7.39 -9.37 -7.90
C ALA A 222 -6.85 -8.92 -6.52
N SER A 223 -5.55 -8.61 -6.46
CA SER A 223 -4.88 -8.05 -5.31
C SER A 223 -4.32 -6.69 -5.70
N MET A 224 -4.62 -5.65 -4.92
CA MET A 224 -4.51 -4.27 -5.39
C MET A 224 -3.93 -3.34 -4.32
N HIS A 225 -2.94 -2.55 -4.72
CA HIS A 225 -2.46 -1.40 -3.96
C HIS A 225 -3.31 -0.19 -4.29
N CYS A 226 -4.44 -0.06 -3.61
CA CYS A 226 -5.42 0.98 -3.84
C CYS A 226 -6.16 1.34 -2.56
N SER A 227 -6.74 2.52 -2.51
CA SER A 227 -7.80 2.85 -1.57
C SER A 227 -9.17 2.51 -2.17
N ALA A 228 -10.16 2.31 -1.33
CA ALA A 228 -11.51 1.99 -1.75
C ALA A 228 -12.55 2.67 -0.85
N ASN A 229 -13.63 3.12 -1.46
CA ASN A 229 -14.79 3.66 -0.76
C ASN A 229 -16.10 3.18 -1.40
N THR A 230 -17.20 3.41 -0.72
CA THR A 230 -18.53 3.14 -1.23
C THR A 230 -19.47 4.31 -0.88
N ASP A 231 -20.65 4.34 -1.49
CA ASP A 231 -21.68 5.34 -1.12
C ASP A 231 -22.19 5.12 0.31
N MET A 232 -23.03 6.02 0.79
CA MET A 232 -23.58 5.97 2.15
C MET A 232 -24.50 4.77 2.41
N GLU A 233 -24.95 4.09 1.35
CA GLU A 233 -25.74 2.86 1.43
C GLU A 233 -24.89 1.58 1.34
N GLY A 234 -23.60 1.70 1.09
CA GLY A 234 -22.68 0.58 0.94
C GLY A 234 -22.81 -0.19 -0.38
N LYS A 235 -23.33 0.42 -1.45
CA LYS A 235 -23.71 -0.26 -2.70
C LYS A 235 -22.90 0.13 -3.94
N ASN A 236 -22.23 1.29 -3.94
CA ASN A 236 -21.51 1.82 -5.09
C ASN A 236 -20.01 1.96 -4.76
N THR A 237 -19.25 0.92 -5.04
CA THR A 237 -17.81 0.86 -4.74
C THR A 237 -16.98 1.52 -5.83
N ALA A 238 -16.01 2.33 -5.39
CA ALA A 238 -14.96 2.90 -6.24
C ALA A 238 -13.58 2.54 -5.66
N ILE A 239 -12.61 2.29 -6.53
CA ILE A 239 -11.23 2.02 -6.16
C ILE A 239 -10.29 3.04 -6.81
N PHE A 240 -9.28 3.46 -6.04
CA PHE A 240 -8.34 4.52 -6.40
C PHE A 240 -6.92 3.99 -6.29
N PHE A 241 -6.25 3.89 -7.42
CA PHE A 241 -4.81 3.62 -7.49
C PHE A 241 -4.05 4.94 -7.60
N GLY A 242 -2.85 4.98 -7.07
CA GLY A 242 -1.99 6.16 -7.19
C GLY A 242 -0.75 6.05 -6.32
N LEU A 243 0.34 6.65 -6.76
CA LEU A 243 1.57 6.78 -6.00
C LEU A 243 1.49 7.93 -5.00
N SER A 244 2.49 8.05 -4.14
CA SER A 244 2.57 9.15 -3.18
C SER A 244 2.46 10.52 -3.89
N GLY A 245 1.68 11.42 -3.32
CA GLY A 245 1.50 12.78 -3.84
C GLY A 245 0.47 12.94 -4.96
N THR A 246 -0.19 11.86 -5.40
CA THR A 246 -1.23 11.91 -6.43
C THR A 246 -2.63 12.26 -5.89
N GLY A 247 -2.79 12.29 -4.58
CA GLY A 247 -4.07 12.59 -3.93
C GLY A 247 -4.91 11.36 -3.57
N LYS A 248 -4.34 10.16 -3.60
CA LYS A 248 -5.07 8.91 -3.31
C LYS A 248 -5.87 8.98 -2.01
N THR A 249 -5.25 9.29 -0.90
CA THR A 249 -5.90 9.40 0.41
C THR A 249 -6.93 10.51 0.44
N THR A 250 -6.59 11.71 -0.05
CA THR A 250 -7.46 12.88 -0.04
C THR A 250 -8.72 12.68 -0.88
N LEU A 251 -8.58 12.05 -2.05
CA LEU A 251 -9.70 11.87 -3.00
C LEU A 251 -10.58 10.68 -2.66
N SER A 252 -10.03 9.64 -2.03
CA SER A 252 -10.81 8.50 -1.55
C SER A 252 -11.56 8.80 -0.24
N THR A 253 -11.07 9.77 0.55
CA THR A 253 -11.76 10.31 1.73
C THR A 253 -12.70 11.42 1.30
N ASP A 254 -13.97 11.10 1.17
CA ASP A 254 -15.03 12.01 0.75
C ASP A 254 -16.12 12.02 1.83
N PRO A 255 -16.58 13.19 2.32
CA PRO A 255 -17.63 13.26 3.34
C PRO A 255 -18.97 12.67 2.89
N LYS A 256 -19.16 12.44 1.59
CA LYS A 256 -20.34 11.80 0.99
C LYS A 256 -20.20 10.28 0.84
N ARG A 257 -19.07 9.71 1.23
CA ARG A 257 -18.77 8.30 1.03
C ARG A 257 -18.27 7.62 2.31
N LEU A 258 -18.33 6.29 2.32
CA LEU A 258 -17.83 5.45 3.41
C LEU A 258 -16.52 4.81 3.01
N LEU A 259 -15.49 4.93 3.83
CA LEU A 259 -14.19 4.32 3.61
C LEU A 259 -14.28 2.79 3.76
N ILE A 260 -13.82 2.03 2.77
CA ILE A 260 -13.57 0.59 2.90
C ILE A 260 -12.18 0.38 3.47
N GLY A 261 -11.18 1.03 2.88
CA GLY A 261 -9.80 1.05 3.35
C GLY A 261 -8.95 2.03 2.55
N ASP A 262 -7.78 2.36 3.08
CA ASP A 262 -6.93 3.42 2.54
C ASP A 262 -5.80 2.94 1.63
N ASP A 263 -5.45 1.62 1.62
CA ASP A 263 -4.19 1.19 0.99
C ASP A 263 -4.18 -0.18 0.27
N GLU A 264 -4.80 -1.22 0.84
CA GLU A 264 -4.64 -2.61 0.36
C GLU A 264 -5.98 -3.34 0.27
N HIS A 265 -6.33 -3.83 -0.91
CA HIS A 265 -7.62 -4.48 -1.16
C HIS A 265 -7.50 -5.70 -2.08
N GLY A 266 -8.43 -6.62 -1.89
CA GLY A 266 -8.72 -7.68 -2.85
C GLY A 266 -10.05 -7.44 -3.56
N TRP A 267 -10.23 -8.09 -4.69
CA TRP A 267 -11.50 -8.11 -5.41
C TRP A 267 -11.76 -9.54 -5.88
N ASP A 268 -12.70 -10.19 -5.23
CA ASP A 268 -13.21 -11.52 -5.55
C ASP A 268 -14.64 -11.46 -6.11
N ASP A 269 -15.32 -12.59 -6.15
CA ASP A 269 -16.68 -12.67 -6.68
C ASP A 269 -17.75 -12.05 -5.75
N GLU A 270 -17.43 -11.80 -4.47
CA GLU A 270 -18.31 -11.08 -3.54
C GLU A 270 -18.16 -9.55 -3.66
N GLY A 271 -17.03 -9.08 -4.17
CA GLY A 271 -16.73 -7.66 -4.33
C GLY A 271 -15.35 -7.27 -3.83
N VAL A 272 -15.20 -5.99 -3.50
CA VAL A 272 -13.95 -5.40 -3.00
C VAL A 272 -13.88 -5.50 -1.49
N PHE A 273 -12.77 -5.99 -0.96
CA PHE A 273 -12.56 -6.14 0.47
C PHE A 273 -11.18 -5.65 0.91
N ASN A 274 -11.13 -5.08 2.12
CA ASN A 274 -9.91 -4.60 2.73
C ASN A 274 -9.07 -5.77 3.25
N PHE A 275 -7.74 -5.70 3.09
CA PHE A 275 -6.84 -6.65 3.75
C PHE A 275 -6.59 -6.30 5.20
N GLU A 276 -6.78 -5.04 5.57
CA GLU A 276 -6.36 -4.46 6.83
C GLU A 276 -7.51 -4.21 7.80
N GLY A 277 -7.17 -4.14 9.10
CA GLY A 277 -8.08 -3.74 10.17
C GLY A 277 -7.96 -2.28 10.58
N GLY A 278 -7.03 -1.55 10.01
CA GLY A 278 -6.75 -0.16 10.35
C GLY A 278 -6.10 0.61 9.21
N CYS A 279 -5.61 1.80 9.54
CA CYS A 279 -4.96 2.71 8.61
C CYS A 279 -3.54 3.04 9.06
N TYR A 280 -2.65 3.29 8.10
CA TYR A 280 -1.25 3.63 8.33
C TYR A 280 -0.87 4.87 7.53
N ALA A 281 -1.03 6.04 8.14
CA ALA A 281 -0.90 7.33 7.47
C ALA A 281 0.45 8.01 7.75
N LYS A 282 0.92 8.81 6.80
CA LYS A 282 2.01 9.77 7.03
C LYS A 282 1.48 10.95 7.86
N VAL A 283 2.30 11.44 8.79
CA VAL A 283 1.93 12.55 9.67
C VAL A 283 2.91 13.73 9.61
N ILE A 284 3.87 13.69 8.68
CA ILE A 284 4.74 14.85 8.47
C ILE A 284 3.90 16.06 8.01
N ASN A 285 4.08 17.20 8.68
CA ASN A 285 3.31 18.42 8.47
C ASN A 285 1.79 18.25 8.64
N LEU A 286 1.35 17.25 9.41
CA LEU A 286 -0.08 17.02 9.66
C LEU A 286 -0.71 18.23 10.35
N SER A 287 -1.85 18.68 9.85
CA SER A 287 -2.67 19.69 10.49
C SER A 287 -4.14 19.27 10.53
N LYS A 288 -4.84 19.73 11.56
CA LYS A 288 -6.26 19.45 11.76
C LYS A 288 -7.13 20.03 10.63
N GLU A 289 -6.70 21.14 10.06
CA GLU A 289 -7.41 21.87 9.01
C GLU A 289 -7.35 21.13 7.67
N ASN A 290 -6.19 20.56 7.34
CA ASN A 290 -5.95 19.93 6.06
C ASN A 290 -6.41 18.46 6.02
N GLU A 291 -6.20 17.74 7.14
CA GLU A 291 -6.46 16.30 7.24
C GLU A 291 -7.19 15.98 8.55
N PRO A 292 -8.43 16.46 8.72
CA PRO A 292 -9.17 16.35 9.98
C PRO A 292 -9.43 14.90 10.42
N ASP A 293 -9.64 13.99 9.48
CA ASP A 293 -9.91 12.57 9.79
C ASP A 293 -8.67 11.87 10.37
N ILE A 294 -7.50 12.08 9.76
CA ILE A 294 -6.24 11.52 10.27
C ILE A 294 -5.90 12.14 11.62
N TYR A 295 -6.00 13.48 11.74
CA TYR A 295 -5.72 14.17 12.99
C TYR A 295 -6.66 13.69 14.11
N GLY A 296 -7.94 13.56 13.84
CA GLY A 296 -8.95 13.09 14.78
C GLY A 296 -8.81 11.60 15.16
N ALA A 297 -8.13 10.81 14.33
CA ALA A 297 -7.83 9.42 14.61
C ALA A 297 -6.64 9.22 15.56
N ILE A 298 -5.80 10.26 15.76
CA ILE A 298 -4.68 10.24 16.71
C ILE A 298 -5.22 10.46 18.10
N LYS A 299 -5.49 9.37 18.80
CA LYS A 299 -6.02 9.33 20.17
C LYS A 299 -5.57 8.03 20.83
N ARG A 300 -6.07 7.72 22.04
CA ARG A 300 -5.79 6.44 22.70
C ARG A 300 -5.95 5.28 21.70
N ASP A 301 -5.04 4.31 21.75
CA ASP A 301 -4.89 3.15 20.87
C ASP A 301 -4.25 3.43 19.50
N ALA A 302 -4.09 4.68 19.08
CA ALA A 302 -3.22 5.01 17.96
C ALA A 302 -1.75 4.91 18.35
N LEU A 303 -0.89 4.55 17.41
CA LEU A 303 0.56 4.43 17.58
C LEU A 303 1.28 5.32 16.58
N LEU A 304 1.99 6.32 17.09
CA LEU A 304 2.88 7.19 16.32
C LEU A 304 4.27 6.57 16.18
N GLU A 305 4.92 6.79 15.06
CA GLU A 305 6.28 6.30 14.80
C GLU A 305 7.18 7.43 14.32
N ASN A 306 8.33 7.57 15.00
CA ASN A 306 9.42 8.49 14.66
C ASN A 306 9.04 9.98 14.66
N VAL A 307 7.98 10.33 15.37
CA VAL A 307 7.55 11.72 15.55
C VAL A 307 8.35 12.37 16.67
N THR A 308 8.68 13.64 16.54
CA THR A 308 9.32 14.38 17.62
C THR A 308 8.30 14.77 18.67
N VAL A 309 8.55 14.34 19.90
CA VAL A 309 7.68 14.58 21.06
C VAL A 309 8.53 15.16 22.21
N ALA A 310 8.13 16.29 22.75
CA ALA A 310 8.79 16.92 23.88
C ALA A 310 8.55 16.13 25.18
N GLU A 311 9.31 16.44 26.25
CA GLU A 311 9.18 15.76 27.53
C GLU A 311 7.78 15.88 28.15
N ASP A 312 7.09 16.98 27.91
CA ASP A 312 5.71 17.23 28.34
C ASP A 312 4.64 16.54 27.44
N GLY A 313 5.05 15.80 26.44
CA GLY A 313 4.18 15.06 25.51
C GLY A 313 3.72 15.87 24.30
N LYS A 314 4.16 17.11 24.13
CA LYS A 314 3.79 17.96 22.99
C LYS A 314 4.41 17.42 21.70
N ILE A 315 3.59 17.33 20.66
CA ILE A 315 3.96 16.77 19.36
C ILE A 315 4.40 17.87 18.39
N ASP A 316 5.51 17.65 17.69
CA ASP A 316 5.93 18.46 16.54
C ASP A 316 5.86 17.64 15.25
N PHE A 317 4.76 17.77 14.52
CA PHE A 317 4.58 17.10 13.23
C PHE A 317 5.42 17.69 12.08
N ALA A 318 5.99 18.88 12.25
CA ALA A 318 6.80 19.52 11.22
C ALA A 318 8.28 19.10 11.28
N ASP A 319 8.73 18.58 12.43
CA ASP A 319 10.11 18.14 12.60
C ASP A 319 10.38 16.86 11.79
N LYS A 320 11.39 16.92 10.96
CA LYS A 320 11.88 15.82 10.12
C LYS A 320 13.34 15.47 10.40
N SER A 321 13.83 15.84 11.55
CA SER A 321 15.22 15.56 11.95
C SER A 321 15.52 14.05 12.05
N VAL A 322 14.53 13.23 12.40
CA VAL A 322 14.64 11.77 12.41
C VAL A 322 14.35 11.21 11.01
N THR A 323 13.22 11.58 10.43
CA THR A 323 12.78 11.12 9.10
C THR A 323 11.62 11.97 8.58
N GLU A 324 11.48 12.06 7.27
CA GLU A 324 10.26 12.56 6.62
C GLU A 324 9.13 11.51 6.59
N ASN A 325 9.43 10.24 6.93
CA ASN A 325 8.49 9.13 6.95
C ASN A 325 7.88 8.90 8.34
N THR A 326 7.52 9.98 9.03
CA THR A 326 6.76 9.88 10.28
C THR A 326 5.38 9.29 10.02
N ARG A 327 4.91 8.40 10.90
CA ARG A 327 3.70 7.61 10.68
C ARG A 327 2.79 7.58 11.90
N VAL A 328 1.52 7.25 11.65
CA VAL A 328 0.57 6.80 12.66
C VAL A 328 -0.16 5.57 12.16
N SER A 329 -0.30 4.56 13.02
CA SER A 329 -1.26 3.46 12.82
C SER A 329 -2.44 3.60 13.79
N TYR A 330 -3.63 3.31 13.32
CA TYR A 330 -4.84 3.33 14.14
C TYR A 330 -5.87 2.34 13.60
N PRO A 331 -6.71 1.75 14.49
CA PRO A 331 -7.79 0.88 14.03
C PRO A 331 -8.81 1.67 13.20
N ILE A 332 -9.42 1.02 12.22
CA ILE A 332 -10.30 1.70 11.25
C ILE A 332 -11.51 2.38 11.91
N ASN A 333 -11.96 1.88 13.06
CA ASN A 333 -13.08 2.47 13.81
C ASN A 333 -12.77 3.82 14.47
N HIS A 334 -11.51 4.28 14.41
CA HIS A 334 -11.18 5.67 14.75
C HIS A 334 -11.71 6.66 13.70
N ILE A 335 -12.03 6.19 12.51
CA ILE A 335 -12.71 6.96 11.46
C ILE A 335 -14.22 6.76 11.61
N GLU A 336 -14.97 7.85 11.49
CA GLU A 336 -16.42 7.84 11.69
C GLU A 336 -17.17 7.18 10.52
N LYS A 337 -16.84 7.58 9.30
CA LYS A 337 -17.52 7.16 8.06
C LYS A 337 -16.80 5.97 7.42
N ILE A 338 -17.14 4.78 7.87
CA ILE A 338 -16.56 3.53 7.38
C ILE A 338 -17.63 2.55 6.90
N ALA A 339 -17.32 1.81 5.85
CA ALA A 339 -18.20 0.80 5.26
C ALA A 339 -18.54 -0.35 6.23
N GLN A 340 -17.63 -0.66 7.15
CA GLN A 340 -17.85 -1.71 8.16
C GLN A 340 -19.11 -1.50 9.00
N LYS A 341 -19.49 -0.25 9.28
CA LYS A 341 -20.72 0.06 10.04
C LYS A 341 -22.01 -0.27 9.29
N VAL A 342 -21.97 -0.28 7.96
CA VAL A 342 -23.12 -0.57 7.09
C VAL A 342 -23.11 -2.02 6.61
N ASN A 343 -21.94 -2.51 6.21
CA ASN A 343 -21.80 -3.83 5.57
C ASN A 343 -21.36 -4.93 6.54
N GLY A 344 -21.14 -4.61 7.83
CA GLY A 344 -20.67 -5.56 8.86
C GLY A 344 -19.20 -5.93 8.78
N LYS A 345 -18.53 -5.63 7.65
CA LYS A 345 -17.09 -5.81 7.43
C LYS A 345 -16.54 -4.69 6.54
N SER A 346 -15.22 -4.50 6.52
CA SER A 346 -14.55 -3.54 5.63
C SER A 346 -14.54 -4.06 4.18
N ALA A 347 -15.71 -4.05 3.56
CA ALA A 347 -15.93 -4.52 2.20
C ALA A 347 -17.11 -3.80 1.54
N GLY A 348 -17.17 -3.86 0.23
CA GLY A 348 -18.28 -3.39 -0.59
C GLY A 348 -18.54 -4.34 -1.76
N PRO A 349 -19.62 -4.14 -2.51
CA PRO A 349 -19.88 -4.91 -3.72
C PRO A 349 -18.78 -4.70 -4.78
N GLU A 350 -18.89 -5.40 -5.89
CA GLU A 350 -17.99 -5.21 -7.03
C GLU A 350 -17.86 -3.74 -7.40
N ALA A 351 -16.63 -3.30 -7.70
CA ALA A 351 -16.39 -1.90 -8.07
C ALA A 351 -17.13 -1.53 -9.36
N LYS A 352 -17.68 -0.33 -9.38
CA LYS A 352 -18.28 0.29 -10.58
C LYS A 352 -17.28 1.19 -11.29
N ASN A 353 -16.37 1.80 -10.53
CA ASN A 353 -15.41 2.76 -11.03
C ASN A 353 -14.01 2.41 -10.55
N VAL A 354 -13.06 2.40 -11.49
CA VAL A 354 -11.63 2.19 -11.25
C VAL A 354 -10.92 3.46 -11.67
N ILE A 355 -10.24 4.12 -10.73
CA ILE A 355 -9.61 5.42 -10.93
C ILE A 355 -8.10 5.29 -10.74
N PHE A 356 -7.34 5.60 -11.79
CA PHE A 356 -5.89 5.72 -11.75
C PHE A 356 -5.53 7.19 -11.56
N LEU A 357 -4.94 7.52 -10.41
CA LEU A 357 -4.47 8.86 -10.10
C LEU A 357 -3.02 9.02 -10.54
N SER A 358 -2.75 10.08 -11.26
CA SER A 358 -1.42 10.48 -11.71
C SER A 358 -1.23 11.97 -11.47
N ALA A 359 -0.04 12.37 -11.03
CA ALA A 359 0.33 13.78 -10.97
C ALA A 359 1.35 14.05 -12.07
N ASP A 360 0.89 14.50 -13.23
CA ASP A 360 1.74 14.79 -14.38
C ASP A 360 2.43 16.16 -14.22
N ALA A 361 3.75 16.16 -14.11
CA ALA A 361 4.54 17.38 -14.05
C ALA A 361 4.98 17.91 -15.44
N PHE A 362 4.66 17.18 -16.51
CA PHE A 362 4.98 17.58 -17.89
C PHE A 362 3.91 18.49 -18.51
N GLY A 363 2.71 18.52 -17.93
CA GLY A 363 1.59 19.33 -18.43
C GLY A 363 0.93 18.74 -19.68
N VAL A 364 0.97 17.44 -19.85
CA VAL A 364 0.53 16.72 -21.07
C VAL A 364 -0.79 16.02 -20.89
N LEU A 365 -0.95 15.29 -19.77
CA LEU A 365 -2.11 14.43 -19.59
C LEU A 365 -3.38 15.24 -19.32
N PRO A 366 -4.53 14.84 -19.92
CA PRO A 366 -5.83 15.42 -19.59
C PRO A 366 -6.17 15.28 -18.11
N PRO A 367 -6.97 16.18 -17.53
CA PRO A 367 -7.49 16.02 -16.17
C PRO A 367 -8.25 14.71 -15.97
N VAL A 368 -8.93 14.23 -17.01
CA VAL A 368 -9.57 12.92 -17.01
C VAL A 368 -9.56 12.30 -18.40
N SER A 369 -9.30 11.01 -18.45
CA SER A 369 -9.37 10.18 -19.67
C SER A 369 -10.18 8.93 -19.38
N ILE A 370 -11.07 8.56 -20.32
CA ILE A 370 -11.84 7.32 -20.26
C ILE A 370 -11.01 6.24 -20.96
N LEU A 371 -10.72 5.14 -20.29
CA LEU A 371 -9.83 4.10 -20.80
C LEU A 371 -10.60 2.92 -21.39
N THR A 372 -10.11 2.40 -22.52
CA THR A 372 -10.52 1.08 -23.03
C THR A 372 -9.96 -0.03 -22.11
N PRO A 373 -10.45 -1.28 -22.19
CA PRO A 373 -9.87 -2.40 -21.42
C PRO A 373 -8.36 -2.59 -21.67
N GLU A 374 -7.92 -2.47 -22.91
CA GLU A 374 -6.50 -2.60 -23.27
C GLU A 374 -5.67 -1.42 -22.74
N GLN A 375 -6.18 -0.19 -22.84
CA GLN A 375 -5.55 0.99 -22.24
C GLN A 375 -5.51 0.86 -20.71
N THR A 376 -6.55 0.32 -20.09
CA THR A 376 -6.57 0.06 -18.65
C THR A 376 -5.39 -0.82 -18.24
N LYS A 377 -5.14 -1.93 -18.93
CA LYS A 377 -3.99 -2.80 -18.67
C LYS A 377 -2.66 -2.06 -18.90
N TYR A 378 -2.52 -1.35 -20.03
CA TYR A 378 -1.28 -0.65 -20.37
C TYR A 378 -0.90 0.40 -19.32
N TYR A 379 -1.83 1.28 -18.94
CA TYR A 379 -1.57 2.36 -18.00
C TYR A 379 -1.52 1.88 -16.55
N PHE A 380 -2.20 0.80 -16.22
CA PHE A 380 -2.02 0.10 -14.95
C PHE A 380 -0.62 -0.49 -14.80
N LEU A 381 -0.11 -1.16 -15.83
CA LEU A 381 1.27 -1.66 -15.87
C LEU A 381 2.29 -0.53 -15.79
N SER A 382 2.01 0.61 -16.40
CA SER A 382 2.90 1.78 -16.36
C SER A 382 2.98 2.38 -14.95
N GLY A 383 1.85 2.57 -14.27
CA GLY A 383 1.79 3.14 -12.91
C GLY A 383 2.50 4.48 -12.82
N PHE A 384 2.13 5.42 -13.71
CA PHE A 384 2.85 6.67 -13.92
C PHE A 384 2.48 7.76 -12.93
N THR A 385 3.50 8.47 -12.46
CA THR A 385 3.40 9.83 -11.92
C THR A 385 4.69 10.59 -12.25
N ALA A 386 4.72 11.89 -12.02
CA ALA A 386 5.93 12.67 -12.21
C ALA A 386 6.14 13.64 -11.03
N LYS A 387 7.39 13.95 -10.73
CA LYS A 387 7.79 14.92 -9.73
C LYS A 387 8.17 16.23 -10.42
N LEU A 388 7.69 17.35 -9.88
CA LEU A 388 8.06 18.66 -10.36
C LEU A 388 9.50 19.00 -9.93
N ALA A 389 10.20 19.77 -10.77
CA ALA A 389 11.51 20.32 -10.43
C ALA A 389 11.47 21.10 -9.10
N GLY A 390 12.45 20.87 -8.23
CA GLY A 390 12.57 21.54 -6.93
C GLY A 390 11.67 21.02 -5.82
N THR A 391 10.86 19.98 -6.06
CA THR A 391 10.01 19.37 -5.02
C THR A 391 10.76 18.42 -4.09
N GLU A 392 11.88 17.87 -4.55
CA GLU A 392 12.79 17.04 -3.75
C GLU A 392 14.24 17.41 -4.05
N ARG A 393 15.13 17.14 -3.09
CA ARG A 393 16.57 17.37 -3.25
C ARG A 393 17.12 16.60 -4.45
N GLY A 394 17.73 17.32 -5.40
CA GLY A 394 18.34 16.74 -6.60
C GLY A 394 17.40 16.63 -7.80
N ILE A 395 16.13 17.02 -7.69
CA ILE A 395 15.20 17.09 -8.81
C ILE A 395 15.25 18.49 -9.44
N THR A 396 15.91 18.59 -10.58
CA THR A 396 16.13 19.86 -11.32
C THR A 396 15.21 20.04 -12.51
N GLU A 397 14.55 18.95 -12.95
CA GLU A 397 13.59 18.93 -14.07
C GLU A 397 12.44 17.95 -13.75
N PRO A 398 11.30 18.01 -14.45
CA PRO A 398 10.24 17.04 -14.28
C PRO A 398 10.75 15.62 -14.49
N THR A 399 10.58 14.77 -13.46
CA THR A 399 11.11 13.41 -13.44
C THR A 399 9.98 12.41 -13.37
N PRO A 400 9.84 11.51 -14.38
CA PRO A 400 8.81 10.47 -14.37
C PRO A 400 9.15 9.37 -13.36
N THR A 401 8.13 8.83 -12.73
CA THR A 401 8.17 7.61 -11.93
C THR A 401 7.20 6.62 -12.51
N PHE A 402 7.68 5.42 -12.80
CA PHE A 402 6.87 4.30 -13.27
C PHE A 402 6.96 3.18 -12.24
N SER A 403 5.83 2.81 -11.67
CA SER A 403 5.72 1.72 -10.70
C SER A 403 4.62 0.78 -11.13
N ALA A 404 4.98 -0.41 -11.60
CA ALA A 404 4.04 -1.40 -12.10
C ALA A 404 2.85 -1.58 -11.16
N CYS A 405 1.64 -1.50 -11.70
CA CYS A 405 0.38 -1.66 -10.95
C CYS A 405 0.26 -0.70 -9.74
N PHE A 406 0.94 0.44 -9.77
CA PHE A 406 1.05 1.41 -8.67
C PHE A 406 1.62 0.84 -7.37
N GLY A 407 2.35 -0.27 -7.44
CA GLY A 407 2.87 -0.97 -6.26
C GLY A 407 3.98 -1.98 -6.58
N GLN A 408 4.88 -1.67 -7.50
CA GLN A 408 5.91 -2.61 -8.00
C GLN A 408 6.71 -3.29 -6.88
N ALA A 409 7.03 -2.56 -5.81
CA ALA A 409 7.80 -3.08 -4.68
C ALA A 409 7.14 -4.27 -3.95
N PHE A 410 5.84 -4.47 -4.15
CA PHE A 410 5.04 -5.50 -3.47
C PHE A 410 4.57 -6.62 -4.39
N LEU A 411 4.91 -6.56 -5.67
CA LEU A 411 4.49 -7.56 -6.66
C LEU A 411 5.42 -8.77 -6.61
N GLU A 412 4.86 -9.93 -6.29
CA GLU A 412 5.58 -11.20 -6.25
C GLU A 412 5.52 -11.95 -7.58
N LEU A 413 4.44 -11.77 -8.34
CA LEU A 413 4.23 -12.35 -9.66
C LEU A 413 4.54 -11.34 -10.76
N HIS A 414 4.64 -11.80 -12.01
CA HIS A 414 4.81 -10.90 -13.15
C HIS A 414 3.67 -9.87 -13.19
N PRO A 415 3.95 -8.57 -13.41
CA PRO A 415 2.95 -7.51 -13.35
C PRO A 415 1.73 -7.70 -14.26
N THR A 416 1.89 -8.35 -15.42
CA THR A 416 0.78 -8.67 -16.33
C THR A 416 -0.30 -9.53 -15.68
N LYS A 417 0.04 -10.35 -14.68
CA LYS A 417 -0.93 -11.17 -13.95
C LYS A 417 -1.93 -10.31 -13.16
N TYR A 418 -1.45 -9.25 -12.53
CA TYR A 418 -2.31 -8.31 -11.77
C TYR A 418 -3.22 -7.50 -12.69
N ALA A 419 -2.70 -7.04 -13.83
CA ALA A 419 -3.49 -6.33 -14.84
C ALA A 419 -4.58 -7.22 -15.42
N GLU A 420 -4.27 -8.48 -15.71
CA GLU A 420 -5.21 -9.47 -16.20
C GLU A 420 -6.35 -9.72 -15.20
N GLU A 421 -6.04 -9.95 -13.94
CA GLU A 421 -7.05 -10.21 -12.92
C GLU A 421 -7.95 -8.99 -12.64
N LEU A 422 -7.37 -7.79 -12.61
CA LEU A 422 -8.15 -6.55 -12.48
C LEU A 422 -9.17 -6.40 -13.62
N VAL A 423 -8.73 -6.55 -14.86
CA VAL A 423 -9.60 -6.34 -16.02
C VAL A 423 -10.65 -7.45 -16.15
N LYS A 424 -10.35 -8.70 -15.79
CA LYS A 424 -11.36 -9.77 -15.69
C LYS A 424 -12.49 -9.40 -14.70
N LYS A 425 -12.16 -8.85 -13.54
CA LYS A 425 -13.16 -8.38 -12.58
C LYS A 425 -13.96 -7.21 -13.13
N MET A 426 -13.31 -6.26 -13.79
CA MET A 426 -13.98 -5.13 -14.42
C MET A 426 -14.95 -5.55 -15.53
N GLU A 427 -14.55 -6.46 -16.40
CA GLU A 427 -15.42 -7.00 -17.47
C GLU A 427 -16.66 -7.69 -16.90
N LYS A 428 -16.48 -8.50 -15.85
CA LYS A 428 -17.59 -9.17 -15.18
C LYS A 428 -18.56 -8.20 -14.50
N SER A 429 -18.05 -7.15 -13.84
CA SER A 429 -18.86 -6.17 -13.10
C SER A 429 -19.41 -5.04 -13.97
N GLY A 430 -18.91 -4.89 -15.21
CA GLY A 430 -19.19 -3.74 -16.06
C GLY A 430 -18.51 -2.45 -15.60
N ALA A 431 -17.49 -2.54 -14.75
CA ALA A 431 -16.75 -1.38 -14.25
C ALA A 431 -16.04 -0.64 -15.39
N LYS A 432 -15.90 0.68 -15.21
CA LYS A 432 -15.16 1.58 -16.11
C LYS A 432 -13.89 2.07 -15.43
N ALA A 433 -12.84 2.26 -16.23
CA ALA A 433 -11.57 2.81 -15.76
C ALA A 433 -11.33 4.22 -16.31
N TYR A 434 -10.72 5.03 -15.48
CA TYR A 434 -10.39 6.43 -15.76
C TYR A 434 -8.96 6.72 -15.32
N LEU A 435 -8.23 7.48 -16.13
CA LEU A 435 -6.96 8.09 -15.73
C LEU A 435 -7.25 9.54 -15.34
N VAL A 436 -7.04 9.88 -14.08
CA VAL A 436 -7.27 11.23 -13.53
C VAL A 436 -5.93 11.88 -13.21
N ASN A 437 -5.64 12.99 -13.88
CA ASN A 437 -4.44 13.76 -13.66
C ASN A 437 -4.70 14.84 -12.60
N THR A 438 -4.02 14.74 -11.47
CA THR A 438 -4.05 15.71 -10.37
C THR A 438 -2.82 16.64 -10.41
N GLY A 439 -2.03 16.60 -11.45
CA GLY A 439 -0.80 17.34 -11.64
C GLY A 439 -1.00 18.73 -12.29
N TRP A 440 -0.12 19.07 -13.19
CA TRP A 440 -0.03 20.37 -13.84
C TRP A 440 -0.53 20.35 -15.28
N ASN A 441 -0.84 21.52 -15.80
CA ASN A 441 -1.20 21.71 -17.21
C ASN A 441 -0.36 22.84 -17.83
N GLY A 442 -0.69 23.24 -19.04
CA GLY A 442 0.06 24.27 -19.80
C GLY A 442 0.11 25.66 -19.18
N THR A 443 -0.76 25.96 -18.21
CA THR A 443 -0.71 27.21 -17.45
C THR A 443 0.44 27.25 -16.43
N GLY A 444 1.16 26.14 -16.23
CA GLY A 444 2.17 26.00 -15.18
C GLY A 444 1.59 25.89 -13.76
N LYS A 445 0.28 25.78 -13.64
CA LYS A 445 -0.42 25.61 -12.36
C LYS A 445 -0.92 24.17 -12.22
N ARG A 446 -0.99 23.70 -10.99
CA ARG A 446 -1.61 22.43 -10.67
C ARG A 446 -3.12 22.52 -10.88
N ILE A 447 -3.73 21.45 -11.41
CA ILE A 447 -5.18 21.32 -11.53
C ILE A 447 -5.81 21.51 -10.15
N SER A 448 -6.83 22.35 -10.09
CA SER A 448 -7.43 22.73 -8.80
C SER A 448 -8.11 21.55 -8.10
N ILE A 449 -8.13 21.55 -6.78
CA ILE A 449 -8.87 20.55 -5.99
C ILE A 449 -10.36 20.58 -6.32
N PRO A 450 -11.03 21.76 -6.44
CA PRO A 450 -12.44 21.80 -6.85
C PRO A 450 -12.72 21.16 -8.21
N ASP A 451 -11.88 21.41 -9.23
CA ASP A 451 -12.02 20.76 -10.54
C ASP A 451 -11.82 19.24 -10.45
N THR A 452 -10.81 18.80 -9.71
CA THR A 452 -10.55 17.37 -9.48
C THR A 452 -11.73 16.71 -8.76
N ARG A 453 -12.28 17.35 -7.74
CA ARG A 453 -13.49 16.87 -7.04
C ARG A 453 -14.70 16.79 -7.97
N GLY A 454 -14.91 17.80 -8.83
CA GLY A 454 -15.96 17.77 -9.84
C GLY A 454 -15.82 16.61 -10.83
N ILE A 455 -14.58 16.31 -11.24
CA ILE A 455 -14.28 15.15 -12.10
C ILE A 455 -14.61 13.83 -11.38
N ILE A 456 -14.17 13.67 -10.13
CA ILE A 456 -14.47 12.46 -9.35
C ILE A 456 -15.98 12.31 -9.15
N ASP A 457 -16.71 13.37 -8.82
CA ASP A 457 -18.17 13.35 -8.71
C ASP A 457 -18.83 12.90 -10.02
N ALA A 458 -18.39 13.43 -11.17
CA ALA A 458 -18.91 13.06 -12.49
C ALA A 458 -18.61 11.58 -12.86
N ILE A 459 -17.53 11.02 -12.38
CA ILE A 459 -17.23 9.60 -12.50
C ILE A 459 -18.20 8.79 -11.62
N LEU A 460 -18.32 9.15 -10.35
CA LEU A 460 -19.09 8.38 -9.36
C LEU A 460 -20.60 8.40 -9.62
N ASP A 461 -21.15 9.49 -10.13
CA ASP A 461 -22.58 9.62 -10.47
C ASP A 461 -22.91 9.21 -11.91
N GLY A 462 -21.89 8.89 -12.71
CA GLY A 462 -22.03 8.45 -14.10
C GLY A 462 -22.24 9.58 -15.13
N ALA A 463 -22.17 10.84 -14.72
CA ALA A 463 -22.33 11.99 -15.63
C ALA A 463 -21.28 11.98 -16.76
N ILE A 464 -20.07 11.52 -16.49
CA ILE A 464 -18.99 11.40 -17.49
C ILE A 464 -19.35 10.48 -18.65
N LEU A 465 -20.16 9.44 -18.42
CA LEU A 465 -20.59 8.50 -19.46
C LEU A 465 -21.64 9.08 -20.41
N LYS A 466 -22.24 10.21 -20.06
CA LYS A 466 -23.23 10.94 -20.86
C LYS A 466 -22.62 12.14 -21.61
N ALA A 467 -21.37 12.48 -21.29
CA ALA A 467 -20.69 13.61 -21.90
C ALA A 467 -20.28 13.29 -23.35
N GLU A 468 -20.32 14.32 -24.20
CA GLU A 468 -19.65 14.25 -25.50
C GLU A 468 -18.15 14.13 -25.30
N THR A 469 -17.49 13.33 -26.12
CA THR A 469 -16.07 13.05 -26.01
C THR A 469 -15.33 13.35 -27.31
N LYS A 470 -14.03 13.55 -27.19
CA LYS A 470 -13.08 13.62 -28.31
C LYS A 470 -11.81 12.86 -27.98
N LYS A 471 -11.04 12.49 -28.99
CA LYS A 471 -9.73 11.85 -28.81
C LYS A 471 -8.60 12.87 -28.89
N ILE A 472 -7.56 12.67 -28.08
CA ILE A 472 -6.35 13.49 -28.14
C ILE A 472 -5.22 12.77 -28.87
N PRO A 473 -4.30 13.51 -29.53
CA PRO A 473 -3.16 12.92 -30.23
C PRO A 473 -2.20 12.17 -29.29
N TYR A 474 -1.36 11.32 -29.86
CA TYR A 474 -0.33 10.49 -29.24
C TYR A 474 -0.86 9.39 -28.32
N PHE A 475 -1.73 9.71 -27.37
CA PHE A 475 -2.26 8.77 -26.38
C PHE A 475 -3.58 8.10 -26.80
N ASP A 476 -4.25 8.66 -27.77
CA ASP A 476 -5.57 8.20 -28.22
C ASP A 476 -6.61 8.11 -27.09
N PHE A 477 -6.42 8.92 -26.05
CA PHE A 477 -7.34 9.00 -24.92
C PHE A 477 -8.65 9.65 -25.33
N GLU A 478 -9.75 9.06 -24.90
CA GLU A 478 -11.08 9.64 -24.97
C GLU A 478 -11.30 10.59 -23.81
N VAL A 479 -11.54 11.87 -24.11
CA VAL A 479 -11.71 12.91 -23.10
C VAL A 479 -13.06 13.59 -23.23
N PRO A 480 -13.76 13.90 -22.12
CA PRO A 480 -15.02 14.63 -22.17
C PRO A 480 -14.79 16.09 -22.59
N THR A 481 -15.75 16.67 -23.31
CA THR A 481 -15.71 18.08 -23.73
C THR A 481 -16.30 19.02 -22.69
N SER A 482 -17.16 18.52 -21.80
CA SER A 482 -17.71 19.24 -20.66
C SER A 482 -18.10 18.28 -19.55
N LEU A 483 -18.01 18.71 -18.29
CA LEU A 483 -18.48 18.01 -17.11
C LEU A 483 -19.14 18.98 -16.13
N PRO A 484 -20.14 18.55 -15.33
CA PRO A 484 -20.73 19.38 -14.29
C PRO A 484 -19.68 19.87 -13.28
N ASN A 485 -19.74 21.14 -12.92
CA ASN A 485 -18.86 21.77 -11.92
C ASN A 485 -17.35 21.70 -12.22
N VAL A 486 -16.98 21.48 -13.47
CA VAL A 486 -15.59 21.47 -13.93
C VAL A 486 -15.41 22.55 -14.99
N ASN A 487 -14.32 23.32 -14.89
CA ASN A 487 -13.98 24.28 -15.92
C ASN A 487 -13.70 23.57 -17.26
N PRO A 488 -14.52 23.75 -18.32
CA PRO A 488 -14.34 23.04 -19.58
C PRO A 488 -13.02 23.40 -20.28
N ALA A 489 -12.44 24.55 -20.00
CA ALA A 489 -11.20 25.01 -20.62
C ALA A 489 -9.96 24.17 -20.25
N ILE A 490 -10.03 23.34 -19.20
CA ILE A 490 -8.91 22.48 -18.78
C ILE A 490 -9.00 21.06 -19.33
N LEU A 491 -10.16 20.62 -19.81
CA LEU A 491 -10.43 19.21 -20.16
C LEU A 491 -9.60 18.73 -21.35
N ASP A 492 -9.37 19.56 -22.35
CA ASP A 492 -8.36 19.31 -23.37
C ASP A 492 -7.06 20.03 -22.98
N PRO A 493 -5.98 19.30 -22.67
CA PRO A 493 -4.74 19.93 -22.18
C PRO A 493 -4.12 20.91 -23.19
N ARG A 494 -4.39 20.75 -24.49
CA ARG A 494 -3.91 21.66 -25.54
C ARG A 494 -4.44 23.08 -25.38
N ASP A 495 -5.67 23.20 -24.89
CA ASP A 495 -6.35 24.49 -24.70
C ASP A 495 -5.75 25.30 -23.51
N THR A 496 -4.90 24.68 -22.69
CA THR A 496 -4.19 25.34 -21.59
C THR A 496 -2.88 25.99 -22.00
N TYR A 497 -2.44 25.75 -23.22
CA TYR A 497 -1.21 26.31 -23.80
C TYR A 497 -1.51 27.53 -24.67
N ALA A 498 -0.62 28.52 -24.68
CA ALA A 498 -0.69 29.65 -25.61
C ALA A 498 -0.42 29.22 -27.07
N ASP A 499 0.46 28.20 -27.24
CA ASP A 499 0.77 27.58 -28.53
C ASP A 499 0.63 26.06 -28.41
N ALA A 500 -0.29 25.48 -29.18
CA ALA A 500 -0.51 24.04 -29.22
C ALA A 500 0.72 23.23 -29.68
N ALA A 501 1.65 23.84 -30.42
CA ALA A 501 2.90 23.19 -30.81
C ALA A 501 3.80 22.88 -29.62
N GLU A 502 3.72 23.67 -28.55
CA GLU A 502 4.44 23.39 -27.30
C GLU A 502 3.91 22.13 -26.61
N TRP A 503 2.58 21.98 -26.55
CA TRP A 503 1.98 20.75 -26.04
C TRP A 503 2.40 19.53 -26.87
N ASN A 504 2.36 19.61 -28.21
CA ASN A 504 2.75 18.52 -29.10
C ASN A 504 4.17 18.01 -28.78
N LYS A 505 5.12 18.92 -28.62
CA LYS A 505 6.52 18.58 -28.29
C LYS A 505 6.63 17.85 -26.96
N LYS A 506 5.94 18.35 -25.93
CA LYS A 506 5.94 17.71 -24.60
C LYS A 506 5.21 16.36 -24.61
N ALA A 507 4.13 16.25 -25.37
CA ALA A 507 3.36 15.01 -25.52
C ALA A 507 4.19 13.93 -26.22
N GLU A 508 4.93 14.28 -27.25
CA GLU A 508 5.84 13.37 -27.94
C GLU A 508 6.93 12.84 -27.01
N ASP A 509 7.55 13.71 -26.20
CA ASP A 509 8.54 13.31 -25.21
C ASP A 509 7.96 12.37 -24.14
N LEU A 510 6.81 12.72 -23.57
CA LEU A 510 6.16 11.87 -22.57
C LEU A 510 5.71 10.52 -23.17
N ALA A 511 5.16 10.52 -24.38
CA ALA A 511 4.79 9.30 -25.10
C ALA A 511 6.01 8.38 -25.30
N ALA A 512 7.15 8.93 -25.70
CA ALA A 512 8.41 8.18 -25.85
C ALA A 512 8.87 7.56 -24.51
N ARG A 513 8.69 8.26 -23.39
CA ARG A 513 9.02 7.75 -22.05
C ARG A 513 8.12 6.58 -21.63
N PHE A 514 6.82 6.64 -21.91
CA PHE A 514 5.90 5.51 -21.70
C PHE A 514 6.30 4.29 -22.53
N ILE A 515 6.55 4.48 -23.82
CA ILE A 515 6.97 3.41 -24.74
C ILE A 515 8.27 2.76 -24.25
N LYS A 516 9.26 3.57 -23.87
CA LYS A 516 10.53 3.07 -23.33
C LYS A 516 10.32 2.25 -22.04
N ASN A 517 9.49 2.73 -21.13
CA ASN A 517 9.19 2.01 -19.88
C ASN A 517 8.47 0.69 -20.15
N PHE A 518 7.56 0.65 -21.13
CA PHE A 518 6.72 -0.52 -21.38
C PHE A 518 7.51 -1.71 -21.99
N LYS A 519 8.67 -1.47 -22.59
CA LYS A 519 9.52 -2.52 -23.18
C LYS A 519 9.83 -3.67 -22.22
N LYS A 520 9.94 -3.37 -20.93
CA LYS A 520 10.18 -4.40 -19.91
C LYS A 520 9.06 -5.44 -19.76
N TYR A 521 7.87 -5.17 -20.29
CA TYR A 521 6.72 -6.09 -20.27
C TYR A 521 6.55 -6.86 -21.57
N GLU A 522 7.29 -6.54 -22.62
CA GLU A 522 7.21 -7.19 -23.94
C GLU A 522 7.85 -8.58 -23.96
N GLY A 523 8.45 -9.04 -22.87
CA GLY A 523 9.08 -10.35 -22.73
C GLY A 523 8.10 -11.53 -22.73
N ASN A 524 6.81 -11.29 -22.53
CA ASN A 524 5.76 -12.32 -22.61
C ASN A 524 4.64 -11.91 -23.59
N GLU A 525 3.81 -12.88 -23.97
CA GLU A 525 2.73 -12.67 -24.94
C GLU A 525 1.67 -11.67 -24.44
N ALA A 526 1.36 -11.69 -23.13
CA ALA A 526 0.39 -10.76 -22.54
C ALA A 526 0.85 -9.30 -22.63
N GLY A 527 2.13 -9.04 -22.40
CA GLY A 527 2.70 -7.70 -22.57
C GLY A 527 2.79 -7.26 -24.03
N LYS A 528 3.23 -8.15 -24.93
CA LYS A 528 3.29 -7.86 -26.38
C LYS A 528 1.94 -7.45 -26.94
N ALA A 529 0.87 -8.12 -26.53
CA ALA A 529 -0.49 -7.85 -26.99
C ALA A 529 -0.99 -6.44 -26.62
N LEU A 530 -0.38 -5.79 -25.60
CA LEU A 530 -0.79 -4.47 -25.12
C LEU A 530 -0.03 -3.30 -25.75
N VAL A 531 1.03 -3.55 -26.51
CA VAL A 531 1.87 -2.48 -27.10
C VAL A 531 1.02 -1.50 -27.93
N ALA A 532 0.05 -2.01 -28.70
CA ALA A 532 -0.83 -1.20 -29.53
C ALA A 532 -1.79 -0.29 -28.73
N ALA A 533 -2.02 -0.56 -27.46
CA ALA A 533 -2.86 0.26 -26.58
C ALA A 533 -2.11 1.46 -25.96
N GLY A 534 -0.80 1.46 -26.07
CA GLY A 534 0.05 2.55 -25.59
C GLY A 534 0.11 3.74 -26.55
N PRO A 535 0.91 4.77 -26.15
CA PRO A 535 1.11 5.93 -27.01
C PRO A 535 1.75 5.59 -28.36
N LYS A 536 1.48 6.45 -29.33
CA LYS A 536 2.04 6.37 -30.70
C LYS A 536 2.79 7.67 -31.00
N LEU A 537 3.97 7.55 -31.60
CA LEU A 537 4.80 8.66 -32.07
C LEU A 537 4.53 8.99 -33.53
#